data_5147ed39a7b561349010773b42a6efb1
#
_entry.id   5147ed39a7b561349010773b42a6efb1
#
_cell.length_a   1.000
_cell.length_b   1.000
_cell.length_c   1.000
_cell.angle_alpha   90.00
_cell.angle_beta   90.00
_cell.angle_gamma   90.00
#
_symmetry.space_group_name_H-M   'P 1'
#
loop_
_entity.id
_entity.type
_entity.pdbx_description
1 polymer ?
#
loop_
_entity_poly.entity_id
_entity_poly.type
_entity_poly.pdbx_seq_one_letter_code
_entity_poly.pdbx_strand_id
1 'polypeptide(L)'
;MTSQNEMGLELGTDGYTLRFPVIWLRDNCPCAECLDADSRQKLKDITELPADLAVSAAEDRGDSVVVTYAPDGHRSTFSRAWLVAHALEGGSDGRTEDDQELWLPADLDPEADRLPQTSWPRYLAEPADRVSALDAVLRWGFVLLRDVPADPGLVLQVAASFGFVRETNYGRLFDVRVEPRPGNLAYTSRRILPHTDNPYRDPVPTVQLLHCLHAADTGGETGLVDGFAAACELRATDRDTFDLIAGTPVPFGYTDQSTELRASQPLIQLGPRGRVRGIRFNNRSTRPLRLPYAEVTAFYAAYRRWAELLARPERQLNLRLTPGDCLILDNTRVLHARTAFSGTGGRHLQGCYADLDGLASTLAVLRREEAP
;
A
#
# COMPACT_ATOMS: atom_id res chain seq x y z
N MET A 1 6.87 -34.92 28.84
CA MET A 1 8.21 -35.23 28.32
C MET A 1 8.07 -35.41 26.82
N THR A 2 8.19 -34.34 26.08
CA THR A 2 8.11 -34.30 24.61
C THR A 2 9.46 -34.67 24.01
N SER A 3 9.47 -35.46 22.95
CA SER A 3 10.69 -35.92 22.27
C SER A 3 11.50 -34.75 21.75
N GLN A 4 12.72 -34.62 22.23
CA GLN A 4 13.61 -33.45 21.99
C GLN A 4 14.31 -33.43 20.63
N ASN A 5 13.97 -34.26 19.67
CA ASN A 5 14.82 -34.47 18.50
C ASN A 5 14.39 -33.84 17.18
N GLU A 6 13.26 -33.13 17.09
CA GLU A 6 12.86 -32.38 15.90
C GLU A 6 12.05 -31.11 16.22
N MET A 7 11.75 -30.87 17.47
CA MET A 7 10.93 -29.73 17.90
C MET A 7 11.84 -28.63 18.46
N GLY A 8 11.67 -27.43 17.94
CA GLY A 8 12.34 -26.24 18.43
C GLY A 8 11.99 -25.89 19.89
N LEU A 9 11.95 -24.64 20.22
CA LEU A 9 11.57 -24.12 21.53
C LEU A 9 10.04 -24.02 21.64
N GLU A 10 9.47 -24.51 22.75
CA GLU A 10 8.11 -24.20 23.19
C GLU A 10 8.16 -23.20 24.32
N LEU A 11 7.47 -22.06 24.18
CA LEU A 11 7.40 -20.98 25.15
C LEU A 11 5.96 -20.81 25.62
N GLY A 12 5.70 -21.06 26.88
CA GLY A 12 4.42 -20.79 27.53
C GLY A 12 4.22 -19.28 27.73
N THR A 13 3.03 -18.81 27.41
CA THR A 13 2.54 -17.46 27.71
C THR A 13 1.19 -17.56 28.45
N ASP A 14 0.63 -16.45 28.90
CA ASP A 14 -0.67 -16.43 29.59
C ASP A 14 -1.80 -16.90 28.65
N GLY A 15 -2.01 -18.22 28.58
CA GLY A 15 -3.11 -18.88 27.88
C GLY A 15 -2.78 -19.61 26.58
N TYR A 16 -1.56 -19.54 26.06
CA TYR A 16 -1.15 -20.27 24.85
C TYR A 16 0.34 -20.63 24.84
N THR A 17 0.73 -21.55 23.95
CA THR A 17 2.12 -21.98 23.77
C THR A 17 2.61 -21.53 22.42
N LEU A 18 3.70 -20.77 22.37
CA LEU A 18 4.40 -20.39 21.15
C LEU A 18 5.43 -21.48 20.78
N ARG A 19 5.56 -21.73 19.49
CA ARG A 19 6.50 -22.74 18.96
C ARG A 19 7.46 -22.12 17.98
N PHE A 20 8.75 -22.41 18.16
CA PHE A 20 9.82 -21.89 17.31
C PHE A 20 10.68 -23.04 16.80
N PRO A 21 10.75 -23.31 15.48
CA PRO A 21 11.63 -24.31 14.90
C PRO A 21 13.10 -24.01 15.21
N VAL A 22 13.89 -25.05 15.40
CA VAL A 22 15.32 -24.91 15.74
C VAL A 22 16.09 -24.08 14.70
N ILE A 23 15.85 -24.31 13.43
CA ILE A 23 16.49 -23.57 12.34
C ILE A 23 16.14 -22.10 12.38
N TRP A 24 14.88 -21.76 12.67
CA TRP A 24 14.43 -20.38 12.80
C TRP A 24 15.13 -19.67 13.95
N LEU A 25 15.23 -20.32 15.12
CA LEU A 25 15.94 -19.75 16.28
C LEU A 25 17.44 -19.55 15.95
N ARG A 26 18.09 -20.54 15.34
CA ARG A 26 19.52 -20.48 15.03
C ARG A 26 19.84 -19.40 13.99
N ASP A 27 19.02 -19.26 12.97
CA ASP A 27 19.13 -18.26 11.91
C ASP A 27 18.88 -16.83 12.41
N ASN A 28 18.08 -16.67 13.46
CA ASN A 28 17.77 -15.37 14.08
C ASN A 28 18.54 -15.12 15.39
N CYS A 29 19.69 -15.75 15.57
CA CYS A 29 20.54 -15.55 16.74
C CYS A 29 21.00 -14.09 16.85
N PRO A 30 20.75 -13.39 17.99
CA PRO A 30 21.11 -11.98 18.14
C PRO A 30 22.53 -11.73 18.64
N CYS A 31 23.36 -12.77 18.82
CA CYS A 31 24.73 -12.60 19.33
C CYS A 31 25.65 -11.91 18.30
N ALA A 32 26.74 -11.32 18.78
CA ALA A 32 27.69 -10.58 17.96
C ALA A 32 28.44 -11.44 16.90
N GLU A 33 28.41 -12.76 17.02
CA GLU A 33 28.99 -13.67 16.01
C GLU A 33 28.00 -13.94 14.85
N CYS A 34 26.71 -13.67 15.04
CA CYS A 34 25.65 -13.97 14.09
C CYS A 34 24.97 -12.73 13.51
N LEU A 35 25.00 -11.61 14.26
CA LEU A 35 24.33 -10.37 13.89
C LEU A 35 25.28 -9.20 14.11
N ASP A 36 25.52 -8.43 13.06
CA ASP A 36 26.30 -7.19 13.15
C ASP A 36 25.55 -6.14 13.99
N ALA A 37 26.25 -5.52 14.94
CA ALA A 37 25.65 -4.60 15.90
C ALA A 37 25.18 -3.29 15.27
N ASP A 38 25.91 -2.81 14.26
CA ASP A 38 25.64 -1.51 13.64
C ASP A 38 24.63 -1.61 12.50
N SER A 39 24.89 -2.50 11.54
CA SER A 39 24.04 -2.70 10.37
C SER A 39 22.81 -3.57 10.62
N ARG A 40 22.80 -4.32 11.72
CA ARG A 40 21.79 -5.34 12.05
C ARG A 40 21.64 -6.43 10.98
N GLN A 41 22.66 -6.61 10.15
CA GLN A 41 22.70 -7.65 9.14
C GLN A 41 23.25 -8.96 9.71
N LYS A 42 22.76 -10.09 9.18
CA LYS A 42 23.26 -11.41 9.54
C LYS A 42 24.71 -11.58 9.04
N LEU A 43 25.60 -12.05 9.92
CA LEU A 43 26.99 -12.35 9.62
C LEU A 43 27.19 -13.80 9.15
N LYS A 44 26.19 -14.64 9.32
CA LYS A 44 26.16 -16.04 8.89
C LYS A 44 25.18 -16.24 7.74
N ASP A 45 25.62 -16.92 6.68
CA ASP A 45 24.72 -17.40 5.64
C ASP A 45 23.97 -18.63 6.12
N ILE A 46 22.76 -18.83 5.62
CA ILE A 46 21.91 -20.00 5.98
C ILE A 46 22.63 -21.33 5.65
N THR A 47 23.47 -21.35 4.64
CA THR A 47 24.23 -22.54 4.22
C THR A 47 25.39 -22.90 5.17
N GLU A 48 25.79 -21.98 6.05
CA GLU A 48 26.81 -22.23 7.08
C GLU A 48 26.22 -22.87 8.34
N LEU A 49 24.90 -22.93 8.46
CA LEU A 49 24.24 -23.56 9.59
C LEU A 49 24.23 -25.08 9.40
N PRO A 50 24.51 -25.88 10.46
CA PRO A 50 24.43 -27.35 10.35
C PRO A 50 23.05 -27.83 9.88
N ALA A 51 23.02 -28.80 8.99
CA ALA A 51 21.77 -29.36 8.48
C ALA A 51 21.02 -30.25 9.52
N ASP A 52 21.75 -30.74 10.53
CA ASP A 52 21.28 -31.62 11.60
C ASP A 52 21.09 -30.87 12.93
N LEU A 53 20.75 -29.59 12.85
CA LEU A 53 20.49 -28.75 14.01
C LEU A 53 19.42 -29.32 14.94
N ALA A 54 19.75 -29.31 16.25
CA ALA A 54 18.82 -29.65 17.32
C ALA A 54 18.99 -28.71 18.50
N VAL A 55 17.95 -28.53 19.31
CA VAL A 55 18.08 -27.86 20.61
C VAL A 55 18.64 -28.87 21.61
N SER A 56 19.85 -28.65 22.09
CA SER A 56 20.47 -29.50 23.12
C SER A 56 20.09 -29.08 24.54
N ALA A 57 19.83 -27.81 24.77
CA ALA A 57 19.32 -27.28 26.02
C ALA A 57 18.56 -25.97 25.81
N ALA A 58 17.56 -25.72 26.65
CA ALA A 58 16.87 -24.43 26.76
C ALA A 58 16.71 -24.05 28.23
N GLU A 59 17.08 -22.82 28.58
CA GLU A 59 17.03 -22.28 29.92
C GLU A 59 16.16 -21.02 29.91
N ASP A 60 15.02 -21.08 30.60
CA ASP A 60 14.13 -19.92 30.82
C ASP A 60 14.66 -19.11 32.00
N ARG A 61 14.94 -17.82 31.77
CA ARG A 61 15.44 -16.85 32.76
C ARG A 61 14.43 -15.75 33.09
N GLY A 62 13.17 -15.98 32.79
CA GLY A 62 12.10 -14.98 32.96
C GLY A 62 12.04 -14.03 31.77
N ASP A 63 12.83 -12.97 31.74
CA ASP A 63 12.82 -11.97 30.66
C ASP A 63 13.56 -12.42 29.39
N SER A 64 14.30 -13.52 29.46
CA SER A 64 15.04 -14.08 28.34
C SER A 64 15.05 -15.61 28.34
N VAL A 65 15.31 -16.18 27.19
CA VAL A 65 15.48 -17.63 26.99
C VAL A 65 16.84 -17.87 26.34
N VAL A 66 17.65 -18.73 26.96
CA VAL A 66 18.94 -19.17 26.42
C VAL A 66 18.74 -20.50 25.76
N VAL A 67 19.06 -20.61 24.48
CA VAL A 67 19.00 -21.83 23.68
C VAL A 67 20.41 -22.28 23.30
N THR A 68 20.74 -23.55 23.57
CA THR A 68 21.99 -24.16 23.14
C THR A 68 21.69 -25.18 22.04
N TYR A 69 22.49 -25.15 20.99
CA TYR A 69 22.29 -25.99 19.81
C TYR A 69 23.33 -27.12 19.72
N ALA A 70 22.93 -28.22 19.09
CA ALA A 70 23.83 -29.26 18.61
C ALA A 70 23.75 -29.26 17.05
N PRO A 71 24.82 -29.64 16.34
CA PRO A 71 26.09 -30.16 16.87
C PRO A 71 27.14 -29.07 17.21
N ASP A 72 26.87 -27.79 16.85
CA ASP A 72 27.88 -26.72 16.92
C ASP A 72 28.12 -26.14 18.34
N GLY A 73 27.27 -26.48 19.30
CA GLY A 73 27.35 -25.97 20.66
C GLY A 73 27.05 -24.48 20.80
N HIS A 74 26.56 -23.85 19.74
CA HIS A 74 26.25 -22.41 19.73
C HIS A 74 25.15 -22.05 20.75
N ARG A 75 25.22 -20.87 21.32
CA ARG A 75 24.24 -20.36 22.31
C ARG A 75 23.62 -19.06 21.85
N SER A 76 22.29 -19.01 21.81
CA SER A 76 21.53 -17.81 21.56
C SER A 76 20.78 -17.38 22.81
N THR A 77 20.77 -16.07 23.11
CA THR A 77 19.95 -15.50 24.17
C THR A 77 18.91 -14.61 23.54
N PHE A 78 17.65 -15.01 23.61
CA PHE A 78 16.53 -14.24 23.09
C PHE A 78 15.80 -13.51 24.21
N SER A 79 15.44 -12.26 24.00
CA SER A 79 14.46 -11.60 24.85
C SER A 79 13.09 -12.28 24.71
N ARG A 80 12.39 -12.52 25.83
CA ARG A 80 11.04 -13.09 25.81
C ARG A 80 10.08 -12.18 25.01
N ALA A 81 10.17 -10.86 25.19
CA ALA A 81 9.37 -9.90 24.43
C ALA A 81 9.62 -10.01 22.95
N TRP A 82 10.86 -10.20 22.51
CA TRP A 82 11.20 -10.38 21.10
C TRP A 82 10.61 -11.68 20.54
N LEU A 83 10.68 -12.79 21.26
CA LEU A 83 10.07 -14.06 20.84
C LEU A 83 8.56 -13.93 20.70
N VAL A 84 7.89 -13.27 21.64
CA VAL A 84 6.44 -13.02 21.58
C VAL A 84 6.08 -12.16 20.36
N ALA A 85 6.83 -11.09 20.13
CA ALA A 85 6.61 -10.17 19.00
C ALA A 85 6.84 -10.82 17.61
N HIS A 86 7.67 -11.90 17.56
CA HIS A 86 8.01 -12.60 16.32
C HIS A 86 7.44 -14.03 16.25
N ALA A 87 6.39 -14.31 17.03
CA ALA A 87 5.75 -15.62 17.02
C ALA A 87 5.24 -15.98 15.62
N LEU A 88 5.51 -17.23 15.20
CA LEU A 88 5.12 -17.71 13.85
C LEU A 88 3.61 -17.90 13.70
N GLU A 89 2.94 -18.24 14.81
CA GLU A 89 1.49 -18.41 14.89
C GLU A 89 0.91 -17.27 15.72
N GLY A 90 0.01 -16.47 15.16
CA GLY A 90 -0.64 -15.34 15.84
C GLY A 90 0.17 -14.04 15.85
N GLY A 91 1.39 -14.02 15.34
CA GLY A 91 2.17 -12.80 15.18
C GLY A 91 1.68 -11.98 13.98
N SER A 92 1.64 -10.65 14.14
CA SER A 92 1.47 -9.74 13.02
C SER A 92 2.81 -9.62 12.28
N ASP A 93 2.79 -9.60 10.95
CA ASP A 93 3.99 -9.39 10.13
C ASP A 93 4.46 -7.91 10.08
N GLY A 94 4.32 -7.21 11.21
CA GLY A 94 4.81 -5.83 11.40
C GLY A 94 3.99 -4.73 10.71
N ARG A 95 3.16 -5.09 9.75
CA ARG A 95 1.98 -4.34 9.31
C ARG A 95 0.79 -5.12 9.82
N THR A 96 0.21 -4.67 10.90
CA THR A 96 -1.09 -5.15 11.30
C THR A 96 -2.06 -4.72 10.22
N GLU A 97 -2.65 -5.69 9.53
CA GLU A 97 -3.77 -5.44 8.61
C GLU A 97 -4.96 -4.83 9.37
N ASP A 98 -4.90 -4.81 10.69
CA ASP A 98 -5.79 -4.09 11.60
C ASP A 98 -5.56 -2.56 11.55
N ASP A 99 -4.44 -2.08 10.97
CA ASP A 99 -4.16 -0.65 10.81
C ASP A 99 -4.87 -0.02 9.60
N GLN A 100 -5.49 -0.81 8.72
CA GLN A 100 -6.21 -0.29 7.56
C GLN A 100 -7.70 -0.12 7.89
N GLU A 101 -8.17 1.11 7.93
CA GLU A 101 -9.58 1.42 8.10
C GLU A 101 -10.27 1.52 6.74
N LEU A 102 -11.24 0.63 6.52
CA LEU A 102 -12.14 0.71 5.36
C LEU A 102 -13.14 1.84 5.57
N TRP A 103 -13.45 2.58 4.51
CA TRP A 103 -14.32 3.72 4.61
C TRP A 103 -15.36 3.83 3.49
N LEU A 104 -16.46 4.48 3.82
CA LEU A 104 -17.42 5.07 2.89
C LEU A 104 -17.41 6.59 3.06
N PRO A 105 -17.87 7.37 2.07
CA PRO A 105 -17.94 8.84 2.18
C PRO A 105 -18.63 9.35 3.45
N ALA A 106 -19.64 8.63 3.94
CA ALA A 106 -20.35 8.98 5.17
C ALA A 106 -19.47 8.87 6.44
N ASP A 107 -18.39 8.12 6.39
CA ASP A 107 -17.45 7.98 7.51
C ASP A 107 -16.46 9.14 7.56
N LEU A 108 -16.30 9.86 6.41
CA LEU A 108 -15.34 10.93 6.17
C LEU A 108 -16.10 12.25 5.91
N ASP A 109 -16.61 12.86 6.96
CA ASP A 109 -17.31 14.14 6.87
C ASP A 109 -16.31 15.31 6.88
N PRO A 110 -16.18 16.07 5.76
CA PRO A 110 -15.29 17.22 5.70
C PRO A 110 -15.71 18.34 6.68
N GLU A 111 -17.01 18.46 6.99
CA GLU A 111 -17.54 19.49 7.91
C GLU A 111 -17.33 19.10 9.38
N ALA A 112 -17.25 17.80 9.68
CA ALA A 112 -17.00 17.26 11.01
C ALA A 112 -15.50 17.03 11.32
N ASP A 113 -14.58 17.57 10.52
CA ASP A 113 -13.12 17.40 10.65
C ASP A 113 -12.65 15.93 10.66
N ARG A 114 -13.39 15.06 9.95
CA ARG A 114 -13.03 13.65 9.80
C ARG A 114 -12.25 13.34 8.54
N LEU A 115 -11.99 14.35 7.69
CA LEU A 115 -11.18 14.17 6.52
C LEU A 115 -9.70 14.08 6.92
N PRO A 116 -8.94 13.06 6.47
CA PRO A 116 -7.50 13.02 6.70
C PRO A 116 -6.83 14.21 6.01
N GLN A 117 -6.50 15.25 6.77
CA GLN A 117 -5.90 16.48 6.22
C GLN A 117 -5.01 17.19 7.24
N THR A 118 -4.01 17.92 6.75
CA THR A 118 -3.21 18.88 7.50
C THR A 118 -2.69 19.97 6.58
N SER A 119 -2.19 21.09 7.11
CA SER A 119 -1.55 22.10 6.27
C SER A 119 -0.07 21.78 6.03
N TRP A 120 0.44 22.11 4.86
CA TRP A 120 1.84 21.91 4.50
C TRP A 120 2.82 22.59 5.46
N PRO A 121 2.60 23.82 5.92
CA PRO A 121 3.44 24.43 6.94
C PRO A 121 3.51 23.63 8.24
N ARG A 122 2.38 23.10 8.72
CA ARG A 122 2.36 22.26 9.93
C ARG A 122 3.05 20.92 9.70
N TYR A 123 2.78 20.28 8.57
CA TYR A 123 3.46 19.05 8.16
C TYR A 123 4.99 19.18 8.17
N LEU A 124 5.52 20.36 7.79
CA LEU A 124 6.96 20.63 7.80
C LEU A 124 7.51 20.96 9.18
N ALA A 125 6.74 21.68 10.00
CA ALA A 125 7.19 22.21 11.28
C ALA A 125 7.00 21.21 12.45
N GLU A 126 5.91 20.43 12.41
CA GLU A 126 5.47 19.61 13.54
C GLU A 126 5.61 18.10 13.22
N PRO A 127 6.53 17.38 13.88
CA PRO A 127 6.70 15.93 13.65
C PRO A 127 5.40 15.14 13.80
N ALA A 128 4.56 15.45 14.80
CA ALA A 128 3.28 14.77 15.03
C ALA A 128 2.30 14.94 13.87
N ASP A 129 2.21 16.13 13.24
CA ASP A 129 1.39 16.34 12.04
C ASP A 129 1.91 15.55 10.84
N ARG A 130 3.25 15.45 10.72
CA ARG A 130 3.89 14.65 9.68
C ARG A 130 3.62 13.15 9.87
N VAL A 131 3.78 12.65 11.08
CA VAL A 131 3.43 11.27 11.45
C VAL A 131 1.98 10.99 11.14
N SER A 132 1.06 11.86 11.59
CA SER A 132 -0.38 11.70 11.36
C SER A 132 -0.73 11.70 9.86
N ALA A 133 -0.13 12.57 9.07
CA ALA A 133 -0.38 12.63 7.62
C ALA A 133 0.12 11.39 6.88
N LEU A 134 1.32 10.89 7.19
CA LEU A 134 1.86 9.69 6.57
C LEU A 134 1.12 8.43 7.02
N ASP A 135 0.74 8.36 8.29
CA ASP A 135 -0.10 7.31 8.83
C ASP A 135 -1.47 7.25 8.13
N ALA A 136 -2.07 8.40 7.88
CA ALA A 136 -3.36 8.49 7.19
C ALA A 136 -3.32 7.85 5.78
N VAL A 137 -2.22 7.98 5.04
CA VAL A 137 -2.07 7.30 3.74
C VAL A 137 -2.07 5.78 3.91
N LEU A 138 -1.42 5.25 4.95
CA LEU A 138 -1.40 3.81 5.21
C LEU A 138 -2.74 3.30 5.75
N ARG A 139 -3.39 4.10 6.61
CA ARG A 139 -4.64 3.74 7.31
C ARG A 139 -5.88 3.93 6.44
N TRP A 140 -6.03 5.10 5.80
CA TRP A 140 -7.21 5.50 5.02
C TRP A 140 -6.99 5.40 3.50
N GLY A 141 -5.74 5.25 3.07
CA GLY A 141 -5.35 5.23 1.67
C GLY A 141 -5.13 6.62 1.06
N PHE A 142 -5.31 7.70 1.81
CA PHE A 142 -5.04 9.06 1.32
C PHE A 142 -4.88 10.08 2.43
N VAL A 143 -4.30 11.23 2.08
CA VAL A 143 -4.28 12.46 2.89
C VAL A 143 -4.34 13.69 1.98
N LEU A 144 -4.95 14.75 2.46
CA LEU A 144 -5.00 16.04 1.78
C LEU A 144 -4.12 17.05 2.50
N LEU A 145 -3.03 17.47 1.85
CA LEU A 145 -2.21 18.59 2.32
C LEU A 145 -2.79 19.89 1.78
N ARG A 146 -3.11 20.81 2.68
CA ARG A 146 -3.57 22.17 2.39
C ARG A 146 -2.38 23.12 2.37
N ASP A 147 -2.55 24.27 1.75
CA ASP A 147 -1.59 25.38 1.78
C ASP A 147 -0.20 25.03 1.23
N VAL A 148 -0.08 24.06 0.35
CA VAL A 148 1.12 23.86 -0.46
C VAL A 148 1.18 25.02 -1.47
N PRO A 149 2.29 25.80 -1.55
CA PRO A 149 2.34 26.89 -2.51
C PRO A 149 1.98 26.43 -3.93
N ALA A 150 1.04 27.13 -4.60
CA ALA A 150 0.55 26.73 -5.92
C ALA A 150 1.58 27.01 -7.04
N ASP A 151 2.86 26.76 -6.76
CA ASP A 151 3.96 26.94 -7.68
C ASP A 151 4.28 25.64 -8.44
N PRO A 152 4.57 25.72 -9.73
CA PRO A 152 4.95 24.55 -10.52
C PRO A 152 6.15 23.81 -9.91
N GLY A 153 6.03 22.48 -9.82
CA GLY A 153 7.09 21.60 -9.32
C GLY A 153 7.08 21.35 -7.81
N LEU A 154 6.30 22.08 -7.02
CA LEU A 154 6.24 21.88 -5.54
C LEU A 154 5.79 20.47 -5.17
N VAL A 155 4.98 19.80 -5.97
CA VAL A 155 4.57 18.41 -5.76
C VAL A 155 5.78 17.46 -5.64
N LEU A 156 6.90 17.75 -6.31
CA LEU A 156 8.13 16.95 -6.19
C LEU A 156 8.78 17.11 -4.81
N GLN A 157 8.68 18.28 -4.20
CA GLN A 157 9.18 18.52 -2.84
C GLN A 157 8.29 17.81 -1.81
N VAL A 158 6.97 17.79 -2.03
CA VAL A 158 6.05 17.01 -1.21
C VAL A 158 6.42 15.53 -1.26
N ALA A 159 6.61 14.95 -2.44
CA ALA A 159 7.02 13.56 -2.57
C ALA A 159 8.39 13.29 -1.93
N ALA A 160 9.37 14.19 -2.13
CA ALA A 160 10.71 14.08 -1.56
C ALA A 160 10.73 14.17 -0.03
N SER A 161 9.68 14.70 0.61
CA SER A 161 9.59 14.79 2.06
C SER A 161 9.38 13.43 2.75
N PHE A 162 8.90 12.42 2.03
CA PHE A 162 8.61 11.10 2.58
C PHE A 162 9.17 9.94 1.76
N GLY A 163 9.87 10.20 0.66
CA GLY A 163 10.42 9.13 -0.18
C GLY A 163 11.08 9.67 -1.44
N PHE A 164 11.13 8.84 -2.45
CA PHE A 164 11.71 9.17 -3.74
C PHE A 164 10.62 9.34 -4.80
N VAL A 165 10.80 10.35 -5.66
CA VAL A 165 9.96 10.51 -6.84
C VAL A 165 10.27 9.37 -7.80
N ARG A 166 9.23 8.61 -8.16
CA ARG A 166 9.33 7.54 -9.15
C ARG A 166 9.17 8.10 -10.55
N GLU A 167 10.23 8.07 -11.33
CA GLU A 167 10.18 8.46 -12.73
C GLU A 167 9.47 7.42 -13.58
N THR A 168 8.65 7.88 -14.51
CA THR A 168 7.90 7.04 -15.44
C THR A 168 8.07 7.54 -16.87
N ASN A 169 7.36 6.93 -17.86
CA ASN A 169 7.29 7.47 -19.21
C ASN A 169 6.63 8.86 -19.30
N TYR A 170 5.96 9.31 -18.24
CA TYR A 170 5.45 10.68 -18.10
C TYR A 170 6.49 11.63 -17.49
N GLY A 171 7.72 11.16 -17.23
CA GLY A 171 8.76 11.88 -16.52
C GLY A 171 8.61 11.79 -15.01
N ARG A 172 9.30 12.67 -14.30
CA ARG A 172 9.22 12.84 -12.84
C ARG A 172 8.01 13.64 -12.41
N LEU A 173 7.55 14.52 -13.31
CA LEU A 173 6.42 15.44 -13.13
C LEU A 173 5.55 15.37 -14.37
N PHE A 174 4.24 15.39 -14.21
CA PHE A 174 3.30 15.48 -15.32
C PHE A 174 2.20 16.50 -15.03
N ASP A 175 1.73 17.16 -16.09
CA ASP A 175 0.63 18.11 -16.02
C ASP A 175 -0.69 17.42 -16.33
N VAL A 176 -1.73 17.71 -15.56
CA VAL A 176 -3.11 17.30 -15.81
C VAL A 176 -3.92 18.55 -16.15
N ARG A 177 -3.93 18.89 -17.42
CA ARG A 177 -4.66 20.05 -17.99
C ARG A 177 -5.24 19.69 -19.35
N VAL A 178 -6.18 20.50 -19.82
CA VAL A 178 -6.74 20.29 -21.17
C VAL A 178 -5.67 20.61 -22.22
N GLU A 179 -5.48 19.66 -23.14
CA GLU A 179 -4.57 19.81 -24.27
C GLU A 179 -5.32 19.89 -25.59
N PRO A 180 -4.82 20.68 -26.56
CA PRO A 180 -5.45 20.78 -27.88
C PRO A 180 -5.47 19.45 -28.66
N ARG A 181 -4.48 18.57 -28.40
CA ARG A 181 -4.35 17.23 -29.00
C ARG A 181 -4.07 16.22 -27.88
N PRO A 182 -5.10 15.82 -27.13
CA PRO A 182 -4.91 14.98 -25.96
C PRO A 182 -4.47 13.56 -26.35
N GLY A 183 -3.30 13.14 -25.89
CA GLY A 183 -2.84 11.76 -25.97
C GLY A 183 -3.47 10.82 -24.92
N ASN A 184 -4.15 11.40 -23.92
CA ASN A 184 -4.86 10.68 -22.87
C ASN A 184 -6.16 11.42 -22.50
N LEU A 185 -7.21 10.69 -22.09
CA LEU A 185 -8.48 11.29 -21.61
C LEU A 185 -8.28 12.16 -20.37
N ALA A 186 -7.20 11.97 -19.60
CA ALA A 186 -6.84 12.86 -18.48
C ALA A 186 -6.63 14.31 -18.95
N TYR A 187 -6.21 14.53 -20.18
CA TYR A 187 -5.95 15.84 -20.82
C TYR A 187 -7.17 16.42 -21.54
N THR A 188 -8.38 15.96 -21.14
CA THR A 188 -9.65 16.47 -21.65
C THR A 188 -10.49 17.03 -20.50
N SER A 189 -11.58 17.76 -20.82
CA SER A 189 -12.57 18.21 -19.83
C SER A 189 -13.65 17.16 -19.49
N ARG A 190 -13.56 15.96 -20.06
CA ARG A 190 -14.56 14.90 -19.88
C ARG A 190 -14.50 14.31 -18.46
N ARG A 191 -15.64 13.77 -18.02
CA ARG A 191 -15.70 12.93 -16.82
C ARG A 191 -14.78 11.73 -16.96
N ILE A 192 -14.09 11.39 -15.87
CA ILE A 192 -13.27 10.18 -15.73
C ILE A 192 -13.84 9.37 -14.57
N LEU A 193 -14.23 8.14 -14.85
CA LEU A 193 -14.74 7.21 -13.85
C LEU A 193 -13.62 6.73 -12.88
N PRO A 194 -13.98 6.19 -11.71
CA PRO A 194 -13.01 5.68 -10.74
C PRO A 194 -12.01 4.71 -11.38
N HIS A 195 -10.72 4.95 -11.15
CA HIS A 195 -9.63 4.14 -11.69
C HIS A 195 -8.37 4.26 -10.83
N THR A 196 -7.48 3.29 -10.97
CA THR A 196 -6.08 3.38 -10.54
C THR A 196 -5.19 3.72 -11.73
N ASP A 197 -4.09 4.40 -11.47
CA ASP A 197 -3.16 4.79 -12.53
C ASP A 197 -2.13 3.69 -12.85
N ASN A 198 -1.66 3.72 -14.10
CA ASN A 198 -0.58 2.86 -14.61
C ASN A 198 -0.79 1.34 -14.41
N PRO A 199 -1.98 0.77 -14.64
CA PRO A 199 -2.22 -0.65 -14.41
C PRO A 199 -1.41 -1.56 -15.35
N TYR A 200 -0.81 -1.00 -16.39
CA TYR A 200 0.06 -1.66 -17.37
C TYR A 200 1.53 -1.73 -16.93
N ARG A 201 1.87 -1.28 -15.72
CA ARG A 201 3.20 -1.40 -15.11
C ARG A 201 3.24 -2.53 -14.10
N ASP A 202 4.39 -3.16 -13.96
CA ASP A 202 4.66 -4.13 -12.92
C ASP A 202 6.12 -3.95 -12.43
N PRO A 203 6.29 -3.48 -11.17
CA PRO A 203 5.25 -3.02 -10.24
C PRO A 203 4.62 -1.70 -10.67
N VAL A 204 3.36 -1.46 -10.26
CA VAL A 204 2.72 -0.14 -10.41
C VAL A 204 3.36 0.89 -9.48
N PRO A 205 3.31 2.20 -9.78
CA PRO A 205 3.56 3.22 -8.78
C PRO A 205 2.50 3.12 -7.68
N THR A 206 2.94 3.00 -6.43
CA THR A 206 2.01 2.72 -5.34
C THR A 206 1.49 3.99 -4.67
N VAL A 207 2.16 5.12 -4.83
CA VAL A 207 1.69 6.44 -4.38
C VAL A 207 1.53 7.37 -5.57
N GLN A 208 0.41 8.08 -5.62
CA GLN A 208 0.19 9.19 -6.55
C GLN A 208 -0.04 10.48 -5.78
N LEU A 209 0.55 11.56 -6.27
CA LEU A 209 0.32 12.91 -5.79
C LEU A 209 -0.37 13.73 -6.87
N LEU A 210 -1.38 14.53 -6.48
CA LEU A 210 -2.09 15.46 -7.35
C LEU A 210 -2.17 16.83 -6.67
N HIS A 211 -1.39 17.79 -7.15
CA HIS A 211 -1.30 19.14 -6.62
C HIS A 211 -2.09 20.10 -7.51
N CYS A 212 -3.01 20.83 -6.94
CA CYS A 212 -3.85 21.80 -7.64
C CYS A 212 -3.12 23.14 -7.79
N LEU A 213 -2.81 23.52 -9.02
CA LEU A 213 -2.29 24.86 -9.35
C LEU A 213 -3.44 25.82 -9.71
N HIS A 214 -4.42 25.33 -10.48
CA HIS A 214 -5.62 26.09 -10.85
C HIS A 214 -6.85 25.19 -10.82
N ALA A 215 -7.89 25.63 -10.15
CA ALA A 215 -9.18 24.95 -10.13
C ALA A 215 -10.02 25.33 -11.36
N ALA A 216 -10.94 24.46 -11.78
CA ALA A 216 -11.94 24.79 -12.77
C ALA A 216 -12.98 25.77 -12.18
N ASP A 217 -13.58 26.60 -13.03
CA ASP A 217 -14.67 27.49 -12.60
C ASP A 217 -15.89 26.70 -12.13
N THR A 218 -16.24 25.63 -12.87
CA THR A 218 -17.36 24.72 -12.54
C THR A 218 -17.00 23.28 -12.84
N GLY A 219 -17.38 22.36 -11.93
CA GLY A 219 -17.04 20.96 -12.03
C GLY A 219 -15.57 20.67 -11.73
N GLY A 220 -15.08 19.54 -12.22
CA GLY A 220 -13.70 19.12 -12.04
C GLY A 220 -13.37 18.61 -10.64
N GLU A 221 -14.40 18.31 -9.83
CA GLU A 221 -14.23 17.70 -8.51
C GLU A 221 -13.49 16.36 -8.67
N THR A 222 -12.61 16.10 -7.75
CA THR A 222 -11.89 14.82 -7.62
C THR A 222 -12.74 13.89 -6.78
N GLY A 223 -13.10 12.73 -7.32
CA GLY A 223 -13.79 11.68 -6.59
C GLY A 223 -12.79 10.64 -6.10
N LEU A 224 -12.98 10.15 -4.87
CA LEU A 224 -12.19 9.06 -4.29
C LEU A 224 -13.11 7.89 -3.92
N VAL A 225 -12.66 6.67 -4.15
CA VAL A 225 -13.37 5.43 -3.79
C VAL A 225 -12.40 4.49 -3.10
N ASP A 226 -12.74 4.02 -1.89
CA ASP A 226 -11.98 2.95 -1.24
C ASP A 226 -12.24 1.61 -1.96
N GLY A 227 -11.27 1.19 -2.76
CA GLY A 227 -11.35 -0.06 -3.50
C GLY A 227 -11.31 -1.29 -2.61
N PHE A 228 -10.69 -1.20 -1.41
CA PHE A 228 -10.66 -2.31 -0.45
C PHE A 228 -12.05 -2.48 0.19
N ALA A 229 -12.71 -1.40 0.58
CA ALA A 229 -14.08 -1.46 1.08
C ALA A 229 -15.04 -2.03 0.01
N ALA A 230 -14.89 -1.61 -1.25
CA ALA A 230 -15.68 -2.16 -2.35
C ALA A 230 -15.41 -3.65 -2.59
N ALA A 231 -14.14 -4.09 -2.52
CA ALA A 231 -13.78 -5.50 -2.67
C ALA A 231 -14.30 -6.37 -1.53
N CYS A 232 -14.26 -5.87 -0.29
CA CYS A 232 -14.83 -6.57 0.87
C CYS A 232 -16.34 -6.71 0.77
N GLU A 233 -17.06 -5.66 0.31
CA GLU A 233 -18.49 -5.75 0.05
C GLU A 233 -18.81 -6.77 -1.06
N LEU A 234 -18.07 -6.72 -2.18
CA LEU A 234 -18.26 -7.68 -3.26
C LEU A 234 -18.05 -9.12 -2.76
N ARG A 235 -17.01 -9.36 -1.96
CA ARG A 235 -16.74 -10.68 -1.36
C ARG A 235 -17.88 -11.16 -0.48
N ALA A 236 -18.50 -10.26 0.28
CA ALA A 236 -19.58 -10.58 1.20
C ALA A 236 -20.93 -10.79 0.49
N THR A 237 -21.19 -10.06 -0.60
CA THR A 237 -22.51 -10.04 -1.27
C THR A 237 -22.57 -10.90 -2.53
N ASP A 238 -21.42 -11.13 -3.19
CA ASP A 238 -21.31 -11.90 -4.44
C ASP A 238 -19.93 -12.55 -4.55
N ARG A 239 -19.78 -13.65 -3.84
CA ARG A 239 -18.52 -14.39 -3.74
C ARG A 239 -18.01 -14.91 -5.09
N ASP A 240 -18.91 -15.38 -5.95
CA ASP A 240 -18.53 -15.91 -7.27
C ASP A 240 -17.97 -14.83 -8.17
N THR A 241 -18.59 -13.65 -8.20
CA THR A 241 -18.04 -12.48 -8.88
C THR A 241 -16.68 -12.06 -8.30
N PHE A 242 -16.56 -12.03 -6.99
CA PHE A 242 -15.29 -11.69 -6.33
C PHE A 242 -14.16 -12.66 -6.73
N ASP A 243 -14.41 -13.98 -6.62
CA ASP A 243 -13.41 -15.00 -6.92
C ASP A 243 -13.00 -14.95 -8.40
N LEU A 244 -13.95 -14.68 -9.31
CA LEU A 244 -13.65 -14.54 -10.73
C LEU A 244 -12.77 -13.30 -11.02
N ILE A 245 -13.07 -12.16 -10.39
CA ILE A 245 -12.33 -10.89 -10.54
C ILE A 245 -10.93 -10.99 -9.88
N ALA A 246 -10.80 -11.70 -8.77
CA ALA A 246 -9.54 -11.89 -8.06
C ALA A 246 -8.67 -13.01 -8.65
N GLY A 247 -9.30 -13.97 -9.33
CA GLY A 247 -8.59 -15.14 -9.89
C GLY A 247 -8.18 -14.98 -11.37
N THR A 248 -8.80 -14.05 -12.11
CA THR A 248 -8.57 -13.93 -13.56
C THR A 248 -7.60 -12.78 -13.88
N PRO A 249 -6.41 -13.05 -14.44
CA PRO A 249 -5.51 -11.99 -14.90
C PRO A 249 -6.11 -11.22 -16.08
N VAL A 250 -6.17 -9.91 -15.96
CA VAL A 250 -6.64 -8.97 -16.99
C VAL A 250 -5.43 -8.33 -17.67
N PRO A 251 -5.34 -8.35 -19.01
CA PRO A 251 -4.27 -7.68 -19.71
C PRO A 251 -4.51 -6.16 -19.76
N PHE A 252 -3.50 -5.41 -19.35
CA PHE A 252 -3.42 -3.96 -19.47
C PHE A 252 -2.31 -3.57 -20.44
N GLY A 253 -2.48 -2.46 -21.13
CA GLY A 253 -1.45 -1.96 -22.02
C GLY A 253 -1.53 -0.47 -22.25
N TYR A 254 -0.36 0.09 -22.49
CA TYR A 254 -0.14 1.47 -22.91
C TYR A 254 0.84 1.49 -24.07
N THR A 255 0.60 2.34 -25.06
CA THR A 255 1.48 2.50 -26.20
C THR A 255 1.46 3.97 -26.64
N ASP A 256 2.63 4.55 -26.79
CA ASP A 256 2.86 5.83 -27.46
C ASP A 256 4.01 5.69 -28.48
N GLN A 257 4.58 6.82 -28.94
CA GLN A 257 5.66 6.80 -29.94
C GLN A 257 6.97 6.20 -29.43
N SER A 258 7.21 6.24 -28.12
CA SER A 258 8.48 5.88 -27.47
C SER A 258 8.35 4.75 -26.46
N THR A 259 7.13 4.38 -26.09
CA THR A 259 6.87 3.50 -24.96
C THR A 259 5.81 2.48 -25.30
N GLU A 260 6.09 1.21 -25.00
CA GLU A 260 5.12 0.14 -24.99
C GLU A 260 5.20 -0.61 -23.65
N LEU A 261 4.11 -0.59 -22.87
CA LEU A 261 4.02 -1.20 -21.55
C LEU A 261 2.86 -2.20 -21.53
N ARG A 262 3.09 -3.35 -20.91
CA ARG A 262 2.09 -4.40 -20.77
C ARG A 262 2.23 -5.08 -19.41
N ALA A 263 1.11 -5.32 -18.75
CA ALA A 263 1.03 -6.16 -17.56
C ALA A 263 -0.25 -6.99 -17.63
N SER A 264 -0.25 -8.15 -16.96
CA SER A 264 -1.43 -8.99 -16.82
C SER A 264 -1.58 -9.38 -15.35
N GLN A 265 -2.61 -8.86 -14.70
CA GLN A 265 -2.82 -9.01 -13.27
C GLN A 265 -4.32 -9.02 -12.94
N PRO A 266 -4.77 -9.69 -11.87
CA PRO A 266 -6.15 -9.60 -11.41
C PRO A 266 -6.55 -8.17 -11.05
N LEU A 267 -7.85 -7.85 -11.18
CA LEU A 267 -8.40 -6.55 -10.78
C LEU A 267 -8.40 -6.35 -9.26
N ILE A 268 -8.59 -7.43 -8.50
CA ILE A 268 -8.42 -7.49 -7.05
C ILE A 268 -7.24 -8.40 -6.77
N GLN A 269 -6.19 -7.87 -6.17
CA GLN A 269 -5.00 -8.62 -5.81
C GLN A 269 -5.11 -9.11 -4.37
N LEU A 270 -4.84 -10.39 -4.16
CA LEU A 270 -4.88 -11.02 -2.85
C LEU A 270 -3.47 -11.30 -2.35
N GLY A 271 -3.27 -11.04 -1.07
CA GLY A 271 -2.09 -11.42 -0.33
C GLY A 271 -2.22 -12.80 0.33
N PRO A 272 -1.26 -13.15 1.18
CA PRO A 272 -1.35 -14.33 2.04
C PRO A 272 -2.68 -14.35 2.82
N ARG A 273 -3.23 -15.53 3.08
CA ARG A 273 -4.53 -15.70 3.76
C ARG A 273 -5.73 -15.08 3.03
N GLY A 274 -5.58 -14.73 1.74
CA GLY A 274 -6.68 -14.24 0.90
C GLY A 274 -7.14 -12.80 1.20
N ARG A 275 -6.36 -11.99 1.90
CA ARG A 275 -6.67 -10.58 2.16
C ARG A 275 -6.46 -9.72 0.92
N VAL A 276 -7.28 -8.68 0.75
CA VAL A 276 -7.12 -7.74 -0.35
C VAL A 276 -5.86 -6.91 -0.13
N ARG A 277 -4.95 -6.94 -1.11
CA ARG A 277 -3.67 -6.21 -1.06
C ARG A 277 -3.52 -5.15 -2.13
N GLY A 278 -4.35 -5.19 -3.14
CA GLY A 278 -4.29 -4.20 -4.22
C GLY A 278 -5.51 -4.25 -5.11
N ILE A 279 -5.84 -3.08 -5.63
CA ILE A 279 -6.82 -2.89 -6.70
C ILE A 279 -6.07 -2.39 -7.93
N ARG A 280 -6.35 -3.02 -9.06
CA ARG A 280 -5.80 -2.62 -10.35
C ARG A 280 -6.96 -2.48 -11.34
N PHE A 281 -7.48 -1.27 -11.47
CA PHE A 281 -8.68 -1.03 -12.28
C PHE A 281 -8.56 0.24 -13.10
N ASN A 282 -8.52 0.09 -14.42
CA ASN A 282 -8.60 1.19 -15.38
C ASN A 282 -9.14 0.65 -16.70
N ASN A 283 -10.45 0.81 -16.93
CA ASN A 283 -11.11 0.29 -18.12
C ASN A 283 -10.49 0.79 -19.43
N ARG A 284 -9.90 2.00 -19.43
CA ARG A 284 -9.30 2.62 -20.63
C ARG A 284 -8.00 1.95 -21.07
N SER A 285 -7.34 1.23 -20.16
CA SER A 285 -6.06 0.57 -20.39
C SER A 285 -6.18 -0.95 -20.56
N THR A 286 -7.39 -1.51 -20.41
CA THR A 286 -7.60 -2.95 -20.64
C THR A 286 -7.38 -3.29 -22.11
N ARG A 287 -6.83 -4.48 -22.36
CA ARG A 287 -6.62 -5.06 -23.69
C ARG A 287 -7.54 -6.27 -23.86
N PRO A 288 -7.73 -6.77 -25.07
CA PRO A 288 -8.56 -7.95 -25.33
C PRO A 288 -8.15 -9.13 -24.45
N LEU A 289 -9.11 -9.62 -23.67
CA LEU A 289 -8.94 -10.74 -22.75
C LEU A 289 -8.85 -12.05 -23.54
N ARG A 290 -7.99 -12.96 -23.09
CA ARG A 290 -7.86 -14.30 -23.67
C ARG A 290 -8.27 -15.33 -22.64
N LEU A 291 -9.51 -15.78 -22.72
CA LEU A 291 -10.12 -16.82 -21.90
C LEU A 291 -10.74 -17.89 -22.79
N PRO A 292 -10.99 -19.10 -22.28
CA PRO A 292 -11.85 -20.08 -22.94
C PRO A 292 -13.21 -19.44 -23.28
N TYR A 293 -13.73 -19.74 -24.46
CA TYR A 293 -14.98 -19.13 -24.95
C TYR A 293 -16.13 -19.19 -23.93
N ALA A 294 -16.27 -20.31 -23.23
CA ALA A 294 -17.32 -20.51 -22.23
C ALA A 294 -17.19 -19.59 -21.00
N GLU A 295 -15.99 -19.07 -20.71
CA GLU A 295 -15.71 -18.24 -19.53
C GLU A 295 -15.82 -16.73 -19.81
N VAL A 296 -15.70 -16.33 -21.07
CA VAL A 296 -15.68 -14.90 -21.47
C VAL A 296 -16.91 -14.16 -20.98
N THR A 297 -18.12 -14.71 -21.23
CA THR A 297 -19.38 -14.04 -20.88
C THR A 297 -19.52 -13.87 -19.36
N ALA A 298 -19.16 -14.90 -18.58
CA ALA A 298 -19.19 -14.84 -17.13
C ALA A 298 -18.21 -13.79 -16.58
N PHE A 299 -16.99 -13.76 -17.13
CA PHE A 299 -16.01 -12.76 -16.72
C PHE A 299 -16.50 -11.33 -17.02
N TYR A 300 -17.03 -11.06 -18.22
CA TYR A 300 -17.50 -9.71 -18.54
C TYR A 300 -18.71 -9.30 -17.72
N ALA A 301 -19.57 -10.22 -17.30
CA ALA A 301 -20.66 -9.95 -16.35
C ALA A 301 -20.10 -9.54 -14.98
N ALA A 302 -19.10 -10.29 -14.46
CA ALA A 302 -18.41 -9.99 -13.22
C ALA A 302 -17.65 -8.65 -13.30
N TYR A 303 -16.94 -8.40 -14.39
CA TYR A 303 -16.21 -7.15 -14.64
C TYR A 303 -17.16 -5.94 -14.66
N ARG A 304 -18.30 -6.05 -15.32
CA ARG A 304 -19.33 -5.01 -15.34
C ARG A 304 -19.87 -4.75 -13.94
N ARG A 305 -20.19 -5.79 -13.19
CA ARG A 305 -20.70 -5.67 -11.81
C ARG A 305 -19.69 -4.97 -10.89
N TRP A 306 -18.41 -5.31 -11.01
CA TRP A 306 -17.33 -4.63 -10.31
C TRP A 306 -17.26 -3.14 -10.67
N ALA A 307 -17.28 -2.81 -11.95
CA ALA A 307 -17.27 -1.43 -12.43
C ALA A 307 -18.49 -0.62 -11.96
N GLU A 308 -19.71 -1.23 -11.97
CA GLU A 308 -20.93 -0.63 -11.46
C GLU A 308 -20.85 -0.36 -9.95
N LEU A 309 -20.28 -1.30 -9.18
CA LEU A 309 -20.07 -1.14 -7.73
C LEU A 309 -19.15 0.04 -7.42
N LEU A 310 -18.03 0.17 -8.13
CA LEU A 310 -17.08 1.28 -7.96
C LEU A 310 -17.67 2.64 -8.40
N ALA A 311 -18.60 2.64 -9.35
CA ALA A 311 -19.20 3.86 -9.88
C ALA A 311 -20.40 4.37 -9.08
N ARG A 312 -20.84 3.69 -8.04
CA ARG A 312 -21.98 4.10 -7.20
C ARG A 312 -21.69 5.44 -6.52
N PRO A 313 -22.61 6.43 -6.61
CA PRO A 313 -22.43 7.74 -6.01
C PRO A 313 -22.14 7.70 -4.49
N GLU A 314 -22.81 6.79 -3.77
CA GLU A 314 -22.66 6.62 -2.32
C GLU A 314 -21.27 6.12 -1.88
N ARG A 315 -20.44 5.66 -2.84
CA ARG A 315 -19.06 5.24 -2.60
C ARG A 315 -18.02 6.31 -2.95
N GLN A 316 -18.47 7.39 -3.57
CA GLN A 316 -17.55 8.38 -4.09
C GLN A 316 -17.50 9.62 -3.18
N LEU A 317 -16.40 9.78 -2.47
CA LEU A 317 -16.07 11.03 -1.77
C LEU A 317 -15.63 12.06 -2.80
N ASN A 318 -16.41 13.14 -2.95
CA ASN A 318 -16.13 14.21 -3.91
C ASN A 318 -15.42 15.37 -3.20
N LEU A 319 -14.23 15.71 -3.66
CA LEU A 319 -13.41 16.80 -3.15
C LEU A 319 -13.23 17.87 -4.23
N ARG A 320 -13.55 19.13 -3.90
CA ARG A 320 -13.16 20.25 -4.72
C ARG A 320 -11.76 20.71 -4.31
N LEU A 321 -10.76 20.34 -5.10
CA LEU A 321 -9.39 20.82 -4.87
C LEU A 321 -9.29 22.27 -5.28
N THR A 322 -8.73 23.08 -4.39
CA THR A 322 -8.42 24.51 -4.60
C THR A 322 -6.91 24.70 -4.82
N PRO A 323 -6.48 25.81 -5.42
CA PRO A 323 -5.03 26.09 -5.56
C PRO A 323 -4.31 25.96 -4.21
N GLY A 324 -3.24 25.18 -4.18
CA GLY A 324 -2.50 24.85 -2.96
C GLY A 324 -2.91 23.53 -2.29
N ASP A 325 -3.97 22.87 -2.75
CA ASP A 325 -4.30 21.53 -2.28
C ASP A 325 -3.43 20.47 -2.96
N CYS A 326 -2.80 19.60 -2.19
CA CYS A 326 -2.05 18.44 -2.69
C CYS A 326 -2.62 17.16 -2.09
N LEU A 327 -3.27 16.36 -2.92
CA LEU A 327 -3.79 15.05 -2.57
C LEU A 327 -2.67 14.01 -2.73
N ILE A 328 -2.42 13.23 -1.68
CA ILE A 328 -1.54 12.05 -1.69
C ILE A 328 -2.43 10.83 -1.52
N LEU A 329 -2.33 9.87 -2.41
CA LEU A 329 -3.16 8.66 -2.36
C LEU A 329 -2.37 7.38 -2.63
N ASP A 330 -2.77 6.30 -1.95
CA ASP A 330 -2.37 4.93 -2.28
C ASP A 330 -3.07 4.49 -3.58
N ASN A 331 -2.34 4.51 -4.67
CA ASN A 331 -2.82 4.15 -6.01
C ASN A 331 -3.11 2.64 -6.15
N THR A 332 -2.74 1.83 -5.16
CA THR A 332 -3.08 0.40 -5.11
C THR A 332 -4.36 0.11 -4.32
N ARG A 333 -4.94 1.13 -3.68
CA ARG A 333 -6.16 1.01 -2.86
C ARG A 333 -7.25 1.98 -3.30
N VAL A 334 -6.92 3.27 -3.37
CA VAL A 334 -7.89 4.34 -3.63
C VAL A 334 -7.99 4.59 -5.13
N LEU A 335 -9.18 4.37 -5.68
CA LEU A 335 -9.48 4.79 -7.04
C LEU A 335 -9.84 6.25 -7.04
N HIS A 336 -9.35 6.98 -8.03
CA HIS A 336 -9.69 8.37 -8.21
C HIS A 336 -10.49 8.61 -9.49
N ALA A 337 -11.34 9.64 -9.43
CA ALA A 337 -12.27 10.02 -10.49
C ALA A 337 -12.24 11.54 -10.68
N ARG A 338 -12.85 11.99 -11.74
CA ARG A 338 -13.04 13.42 -11.99
C ARG A 338 -14.38 13.68 -12.65
N THR A 339 -15.15 14.62 -12.12
CA THR A 339 -16.34 15.11 -12.80
C THR A 339 -15.97 15.89 -14.06
N ALA A 340 -16.89 15.98 -15.03
CA ALA A 340 -16.69 16.87 -16.18
C ALA A 340 -16.60 18.31 -15.69
N PHE A 341 -15.87 19.15 -16.42
CA PHE A 341 -15.74 20.56 -16.09
C PHE A 341 -15.84 21.46 -17.33
N SER A 342 -16.19 22.70 -17.09
CA SER A 342 -16.29 23.75 -18.12
C SER A 342 -15.74 25.05 -17.56
N GLY A 343 -15.55 26.03 -18.44
CA GLY A 343 -15.03 27.35 -18.13
C GLY A 343 -13.80 27.72 -18.96
N THR A 344 -13.47 28.99 -18.96
CA THR A 344 -12.32 29.57 -19.67
C THR A 344 -11.02 29.53 -18.85
N GLY A 345 -11.15 29.42 -17.52
CA GLY A 345 -10.03 29.23 -16.60
C GLY A 345 -9.61 27.75 -16.57
N GLY A 346 -8.53 27.42 -17.25
CA GLY A 346 -8.10 26.03 -17.40
C GLY A 346 -7.75 25.36 -16.09
N ARG A 347 -8.45 24.27 -15.71
CA ARG A 347 -8.04 23.40 -14.60
C ARG A 347 -6.64 22.87 -14.84
N HIS A 348 -5.74 23.07 -13.89
CA HIS A 348 -4.37 22.61 -13.97
C HIS A 348 -3.94 21.96 -12.65
N LEU A 349 -3.68 20.67 -12.69
CA LEU A 349 -3.02 19.95 -11.63
C LEU A 349 -1.64 19.49 -12.12
N GLN A 350 -0.70 19.43 -11.20
CA GLN A 350 0.55 18.71 -11.41
C GLN A 350 0.55 17.44 -10.59
N GLY A 351 1.09 16.36 -11.16
CA GLY A 351 1.20 15.09 -10.47
C GLY A 351 2.60 14.51 -10.56
N CYS A 352 2.91 13.65 -9.61
CA CYS A 352 4.06 12.75 -9.64
C CYS A 352 3.71 11.44 -8.97
N TYR A 353 4.60 10.47 -9.12
CA TYR A 353 4.48 9.18 -8.44
C TYR A 353 5.60 9.00 -7.43
N ALA A 354 5.32 8.19 -6.41
CA ALA A 354 6.26 7.69 -5.42
C ALA A 354 5.88 6.25 -5.05
N ASP A 355 6.54 5.68 -4.07
CA ASP A 355 6.23 4.33 -3.61
C ASP A 355 5.98 4.29 -2.08
N LEU A 356 5.06 3.40 -1.65
CA LEU A 356 4.63 3.27 -0.26
C LEU A 356 5.73 2.82 0.69
N ASP A 357 6.74 2.11 0.19
CA ASP A 357 7.87 1.67 0.99
C ASP A 357 8.68 2.86 1.52
N GLY A 358 8.92 3.87 0.69
CA GLY A 358 9.58 5.12 1.11
C GLY A 358 8.76 5.87 2.17
N LEU A 359 7.44 5.99 1.95
CA LEU A 359 6.52 6.60 2.91
C LEU A 359 6.51 5.85 4.25
N ALA A 360 6.36 4.53 4.21
CA ALA A 360 6.34 3.69 5.39
C ALA A 360 7.68 3.71 6.16
N SER A 361 8.80 3.74 5.43
CA SER A 361 10.14 3.88 6.00
C SER A 361 10.29 5.20 6.75
N THR A 362 9.88 6.32 6.11
CA THR A 362 9.93 7.64 6.76
C THR A 362 9.06 7.69 8.02
N LEU A 363 7.85 7.16 7.95
CA LEU A 363 6.96 7.07 9.12
C LEU A 363 7.58 6.25 10.26
N ALA A 364 8.20 5.11 9.94
CA ALA A 364 8.86 4.26 10.94
C ALA A 364 10.05 4.96 11.60
N VAL A 365 10.80 5.78 10.86
CA VAL A 365 11.91 6.58 11.42
C VAL A 365 11.35 7.64 12.37
N LEU A 366 10.36 8.42 11.93
CA LEU A 366 9.74 9.47 12.75
C LEU A 366 9.16 8.92 14.07
N ARG A 367 8.45 7.79 14.01
CA ARG A 367 7.90 7.12 15.21
C ARG A 367 8.97 6.65 16.19
N ARG A 368 10.18 6.28 15.70
CA ARG A 368 11.31 5.92 16.59
C ARG A 368 11.94 7.12 17.24
N GLU A 369 11.95 8.28 16.57
CA GLU A 369 12.47 9.53 17.12
C GLU A 369 11.54 10.13 18.19
N GLU A 370 10.24 9.86 18.13
CA GLU A 370 9.25 10.27 19.13
C GLU A 370 9.15 9.30 20.33
N ALA A 371 9.67 8.07 20.20
CA ALA A 371 9.65 7.11 21.29
C ALA A 371 10.65 7.54 22.38
N PRO A 372 10.24 7.62 23.67
CA PRO A 372 11.06 8.10 24.78
C PRO A 372 12.24 7.20 25.08
#